data_f9b84af55c2577ed3c669ffb0491d4e7
#
_entry.id   f9b84af55c2577ed3c669ffb0491d4e7
#
_cell.length_a   1.000
_cell.length_b   1.000
_cell.length_c   1.000
_cell.angle_alpha   90.00
_cell.angle_beta   90.00
_cell.angle_gamma   90.00
#
_symmetry.space_group_name_H-M   'P 1'
#
loop_
_entity.id
_entity.type
_entity.pdbx_description
1 polymer ?
#
loop_
_entity_poly.entity_id
_entity_poly.type
_entity_poly.pdbx_seq_one_letter_code
_entity_poly.pdbx_strand_id
1 'polypeptide(L)'
;ASIVSEDNKLGLAVFAQNTAKDAWDANGDGFTELSKISGQTAGLRGYVKTGLYSKVTVEYHHLEEFRRGGDNLDLPPHEAMIAEQTKHGINTGGVKFDWFSPNQKHRLNTFISLQHIDRESYYGAQKDPNAYGKTTDLTWVGGAQYIYKFDKCIFMPSDLTVGLEYNEDYLKDNMWGYNRVTDQTVRIASLYAQNEWKTRKWGILLGGRLDKHNLIKGLIFSPRANLRYNPSENVNFRASYSYGFRAPQAFDEDLHIDNV
;
A
#
# COMPACT_ATOMS: atom_id res chain seq x y z
N ALA A 1 22.64 5.23 -0.50
CA ALA A 1 23.40 6.43 -0.16
C ALA A 1 22.44 7.51 0.34
N SER A 2 22.90 8.39 1.24
CA SER A 2 22.10 9.53 1.72
C SER A 2 23.00 10.74 1.92
N ILE A 3 22.45 11.92 1.68
CA ILE A 3 23.08 13.20 1.90
C ILE A 3 22.09 14.16 2.57
N VAL A 4 22.59 14.98 3.47
CA VAL A 4 21.78 16.00 4.17
C VAL A 4 22.61 17.28 4.16
N SER A 5 21.96 18.43 3.92
CA SER A 5 22.58 19.73 3.98
C SER A 5 23.05 20.06 5.42
N GLU A 6 24.10 20.88 5.58
CA GLU A 6 24.65 21.26 6.88
C GLU A 6 23.59 21.89 7.80
N ASP A 7 22.67 22.66 7.26
CA ASP A 7 21.56 23.29 7.98
C ASP A 7 20.34 22.37 8.17
N ASN A 8 20.43 21.10 7.75
CA ASN A 8 19.36 20.09 7.80
C ASN A 8 18.05 20.52 7.14
N LYS A 9 18.09 21.44 6.16
CA LYS A 9 16.89 21.88 5.43
C LYS A 9 16.57 21.00 4.23
N LEU A 10 17.58 20.37 3.65
CA LEU A 10 17.46 19.46 2.50
C LEU A 10 18.03 18.10 2.86
N GLY A 11 17.37 17.04 2.43
CA GLY A 11 17.91 15.69 2.52
C GLY A 11 17.44 14.85 1.34
N LEU A 12 18.35 13.99 0.86
CA LEU A 12 18.08 13.04 -0.20
C LEU A 12 18.67 11.70 0.19
N ALA A 13 17.90 10.65 0.04
CA ALA A 13 18.32 9.27 0.12
C ALA A 13 18.02 8.57 -1.20
N VAL A 14 18.93 7.78 -1.69
CA VAL A 14 18.77 6.91 -2.86
C VAL A 14 19.15 5.49 -2.48
N PHE A 15 18.43 4.52 -3.03
CA PHE A 15 18.73 3.11 -2.85
C PHE A 15 18.49 2.35 -4.14
N ALA A 16 19.17 1.23 -4.27
CA ALA A 16 18.96 0.26 -5.32
C ALA A 16 19.17 -1.14 -4.75
N GLN A 17 18.42 -2.08 -5.27
CA GLN A 17 18.55 -3.50 -4.93
C GLN A 17 18.43 -4.32 -6.20
N ASN A 18 19.25 -5.37 -6.29
CA ASN A 18 19.13 -6.40 -7.30
C ASN A 18 18.87 -7.73 -6.60
N THR A 19 17.91 -8.50 -7.08
CA THR A 19 17.56 -9.82 -6.58
C THR A 19 17.68 -10.81 -7.73
N ALA A 20 18.42 -11.89 -7.50
CA ALA A 20 18.49 -13.01 -8.43
C ALA A 20 18.40 -14.31 -7.63
N LYS A 21 17.49 -15.19 -8.04
CA LYS A 21 17.28 -16.51 -7.46
C LYS A 21 17.03 -17.49 -8.60
N ASP A 22 17.83 -18.53 -8.65
CA ASP A 22 17.64 -19.60 -9.61
C ASP A 22 16.42 -20.43 -9.23
N ALA A 23 15.81 -21.04 -10.23
CA ALA A 23 14.75 -22.01 -10.02
C ALA A 23 15.30 -23.24 -9.29
N TRP A 24 14.46 -23.89 -8.53
CA TRP A 24 14.79 -25.11 -7.80
C TRP A 24 13.81 -26.22 -8.13
N ASP A 25 14.36 -27.33 -8.65
CA ASP A 25 13.69 -28.61 -8.87
C ASP A 25 14.21 -29.55 -7.78
N ALA A 26 13.35 -29.92 -6.83
CA ALA A 26 13.74 -30.66 -5.64
C ALA A 26 13.90 -32.16 -5.89
N ASN A 27 13.16 -32.71 -6.85
CA ASN A 27 13.06 -34.14 -7.10
C ASN A 27 13.73 -34.57 -8.43
N GLY A 28 14.13 -33.61 -9.26
CA GLY A 28 14.80 -33.86 -10.53
C GLY A 28 13.89 -34.33 -11.66
N ASP A 29 12.59 -34.03 -11.57
CA ASP A 29 11.61 -34.41 -12.59
C ASP A 29 11.47 -33.38 -13.73
N GLY A 30 12.23 -32.30 -13.68
CA GLY A 30 12.23 -31.23 -14.68
C GLY A 30 11.18 -30.16 -14.43
N PHE A 31 10.40 -30.26 -13.35
CA PHE A 31 9.45 -29.26 -12.90
C PHE A 31 10.00 -28.53 -11.66
N THR A 32 9.84 -27.23 -11.58
CA THR A 32 10.39 -26.42 -10.50
C THR A 32 9.38 -26.19 -9.37
N GLU A 33 9.70 -26.60 -8.15
CA GLU A 33 8.94 -26.25 -6.94
C GLU A 33 9.17 -24.83 -6.48
N LEU A 34 10.32 -24.23 -6.84
CA LEU A 34 10.59 -22.81 -6.60
C LEU A 34 10.92 -22.12 -7.91
N SER A 35 10.17 -21.09 -8.23
CA SER A 35 10.33 -20.30 -9.44
C SER A 35 11.67 -19.54 -9.46
N LYS A 36 12.23 -19.37 -10.65
CA LYS A 36 13.28 -18.38 -10.91
C LYS A 36 12.73 -16.98 -10.67
N ILE A 37 13.50 -16.15 -9.98
CA ILE A 37 13.17 -14.74 -9.72
C ILE A 37 14.37 -13.88 -10.14
N SER A 38 14.09 -12.84 -10.90
CA SER A 38 15.03 -11.77 -11.20
C SER A 38 14.33 -10.43 -11.01
N GLY A 39 14.90 -9.54 -10.23
CA GLY A 39 14.27 -8.26 -9.97
C GLY A 39 15.26 -7.15 -9.67
N GLN A 40 14.87 -5.94 -10.04
CA GLN A 40 15.64 -4.73 -9.78
C GLN A 40 14.69 -3.69 -9.16
N THR A 41 15.15 -3.06 -8.10
CA THR A 41 14.42 -1.97 -7.45
C THR A 41 15.36 -0.78 -7.33
N ALA A 42 14.89 0.39 -7.69
CA ALA A 42 15.56 1.65 -7.42
C ALA A 42 14.56 2.66 -6.84
N GLY A 43 15.05 3.53 -5.99
CA GLY A 43 14.18 4.54 -5.40
C GLY A 43 14.95 5.70 -4.81
N LEU A 44 14.20 6.77 -4.60
CA LEU A 44 14.69 7.97 -3.95
C LEU A 44 13.65 8.51 -2.97
N ARG A 45 14.12 9.14 -1.92
CA ARG A 45 13.32 9.89 -0.97
C ARG A 45 14.04 11.18 -0.61
N GLY A 46 13.40 12.28 -0.88
CA GLY A 46 13.93 13.59 -0.54
C GLY A 46 12.98 14.38 0.34
N TYR A 47 13.54 15.36 1.07
CA TYR A 47 12.73 16.33 1.80
C TYR A 47 13.33 17.72 1.71
N VAL A 48 12.46 18.71 1.83
CA VAL A 48 12.81 20.10 2.03
C VAL A 48 11.99 20.67 3.18
N LYS A 49 12.67 21.33 4.13
CA LYS A 49 12.01 22.15 5.14
C LYS A 49 11.68 23.50 4.50
N THR A 50 10.40 23.75 4.26
CA THR A 50 9.88 24.98 3.65
C THR A 50 9.75 26.13 4.66
N GLY A 51 9.98 25.84 5.93
CA GLY A 51 10.00 26.80 7.04
C GLY A 51 10.44 26.11 8.34
N LEU A 52 10.39 26.85 9.46
CA LEU A 52 10.75 26.31 10.77
C LEU A 52 9.85 25.15 11.20
N TYR A 53 8.60 25.17 10.75
CA TYR A 53 7.56 24.25 11.20
C TYR A 53 6.91 23.49 10.04
N SER A 54 7.50 23.52 8.85
CA SER A 54 6.93 22.89 7.68
C SER A 54 7.98 22.10 6.88
N LYS A 55 7.53 20.99 6.29
CA LYS A 55 8.36 20.09 5.52
C LYS A 55 7.56 19.48 4.38
N VAL A 56 8.15 19.46 3.19
CA VAL A 56 7.70 18.65 2.05
C VAL A 56 8.61 17.42 1.95
N THR A 57 8.02 16.27 1.75
CA THR A 57 8.74 15.02 1.46
C THR A 57 8.22 14.49 0.12
N VAL A 58 9.15 14.05 -0.73
CA VAL A 58 8.86 13.43 -2.02
C VAL A 58 9.53 12.06 -2.04
N GLU A 59 8.84 11.06 -2.58
CA GLU A 59 9.42 9.74 -2.77
C GLU A 59 9.00 9.15 -4.11
N TYR A 60 9.88 8.33 -4.67
CA TYR A 60 9.64 7.58 -5.89
C TYR A 60 10.38 6.25 -5.82
N HIS A 61 9.72 5.20 -6.29
CA HIS A 61 10.25 3.84 -6.38
C HIS A 61 9.87 3.24 -7.72
N HIS A 62 10.83 2.56 -8.33
CA HIS A 62 10.64 1.74 -9.51
C HIS A 62 11.06 0.32 -9.18
N LEU A 63 10.23 -0.66 -9.54
CA LEU A 63 10.52 -2.07 -9.40
C LEU A 63 10.22 -2.77 -10.72
N GLU A 64 11.18 -3.56 -11.18
CA GLU A 64 10.97 -4.57 -12.21
C GLU A 64 11.18 -5.95 -11.60
N GLU A 65 10.28 -6.88 -11.87
CA GLU A 65 10.41 -8.25 -11.42
C GLU A 65 9.98 -9.21 -12.53
N PHE A 66 10.77 -10.24 -12.72
CA PHE A 66 10.48 -11.38 -13.57
C PHE A 66 10.47 -12.65 -12.73
N ARG A 67 9.41 -13.44 -12.88
CA ARG A 67 9.29 -14.77 -12.29
C ARG A 67 8.97 -15.79 -13.37
N ARG A 68 9.57 -16.97 -13.26
CA ARG A 68 9.35 -18.11 -14.17
C ARG A 68 9.44 -19.41 -13.42
N GLY A 69 8.34 -20.18 -13.42
CA GLY A 69 8.25 -21.53 -12.87
C GLY A 69 7.66 -22.51 -13.87
N GLY A 70 7.65 -23.78 -13.52
CA GLY A 70 7.21 -24.88 -14.35
C GLY A 70 8.35 -25.70 -14.95
N ASP A 71 8.12 -26.26 -16.10
CA ASP A 71 9.12 -27.01 -16.86
C ASP A 71 9.73 -26.18 -18.01
N ASN A 72 10.77 -26.72 -18.65
CA ASN A 72 11.43 -26.13 -19.84
C ASN A 72 11.70 -24.63 -19.73
N LEU A 73 12.36 -24.20 -18.64
CA LEU A 73 12.59 -22.80 -18.30
C LEU A 73 13.34 -21.99 -19.36
N ASP A 74 14.10 -22.64 -20.23
CA ASP A 74 14.88 -22.01 -21.31
C ASP A 74 14.04 -21.74 -22.57
N LEU A 75 12.82 -22.27 -22.64
CA LEU A 75 11.89 -22.05 -23.74
C LEU A 75 10.86 -20.97 -23.39
N PRO A 76 10.23 -20.35 -24.41
CA PRO A 76 9.03 -19.52 -24.17
C PRO A 76 7.97 -20.27 -23.37
N PRO A 77 7.21 -19.59 -22.48
CA PRO A 77 6.31 -20.30 -21.59
C PRO A 77 5.22 -21.11 -22.30
N HIS A 78 4.78 -20.69 -23.50
CA HIS A 78 3.81 -21.43 -24.31
C HIS A 78 4.40 -22.68 -25.02
N GLU A 79 5.70 -22.94 -24.90
CA GLU A 79 6.35 -24.15 -25.38
C GLU A 79 6.60 -25.16 -24.27
N ALA A 80 6.27 -24.81 -23.03
CA ALA A 80 6.35 -25.67 -21.86
C ALA A 80 5.07 -26.48 -21.67
N MET A 81 5.18 -27.63 -20.99
CA MET A 81 4.00 -28.44 -20.65
C MET A 81 3.18 -27.80 -19.53
N ILE A 82 3.86 -27.19 -18.55
CA ILE A 82 3.24 -26.38 -17.50
C ILE A 82 4.16 -25.19 -17.25
N ALA A 83 3.62 -23.99 -17.34
CA ALA A 83 4.38 -22.78 -17.09
C ALA A 83 3.57 -21.71 -16.37
N GLU A 84 4.25 -21.07 -15.42
CA GLU A 84 3.86 -19.82 -14.83
C GLU A 84 4.94 -18.80 -15.08
N GLN A 85 4.58 -17.67 -15.67
CA GLN A 85 5.51 -16.55 -15.88
C GLN A 85 4.82 -15.24 -15.59
N THR A 86 5.50 -14.37 -14.86
CA THR A 86 5.06 -12.98 -14.66
C THR A 86 6.21 -12.02 -14.86
N LYS A 87 5.91 -10.88 -15.47
CA LYS A 87 6.80 -9.74 -15.56
C LYS A 87 6.05 -8.53 -15.05
N HIS A 88 6.55 -7.92 -13.99
CA HIS A 88 5.98 -6.74 -13.38
C HIS A 88 6.88 -5.53 -13.63
N GLY A 89 6.26 -4.39 -13.95
CA GLY A 89 6.86 -3.07 -13.87
C GLY A 89 6.00 -2.22 -12.94
N ILE A 90 6.54 -1.81 -11.81
CA ILE A 90 5.81 -1.05 -10.79
C ILE A 90 6.47 0.29 -10.58
N ASN A 91 5.70 1.37 -10.72
CA ASN A 91 6.11 2.73 -10.41
C ASN A 91 5.26 3.25 -9.26
N THR A 92 5.88 3.67 -8.17
CA THR A 92 5.18 4.24 -7.02
C THR A 92 5.83 5.55 -6.63
N GLY A 93 5.03 6.57 -6.38
CA GLY A 93 5.54 7.86 -5.94
C GLY A 93 4.55 8.62 -5.08
N GLY A 94 5.05 9.62 -4.36
CA GLY A 94 4.18 10.42 -3.53
C GLY A 94 4.83 11.70 -3.03
N VAL A 95 3.96 12.61 -2.62
CA VAL A 95 4.33 13.88 -2.01
C VAL A 95 3.56 14.02 -0.71
N LYS A 96 4.26 14.42 0.34
CA LYS A 96 3.69 14.68 1.66
C LYS A 96 4.10 16.06 2.13
N PHE A 97 3.15 16.83 2.67
CA PHE A 97 3.39 18.07 3.35
C PHE A 97 3.01 17.94 4.83
N ASP A 98 3.92 18.30 5.71
CA ASP A 98 3.75 18.34 7.15
C ASP A 98 3.90 19.80 7.63
N TRP A 99 2.95 20.27 8.41
CA TRP A 99 3.00 21.58 9.06
C TRP A 99 2.61 21.48 10.54
N PHE A 100 3.31 22.26 11.36
CA PHE A 100 3.07 22.39 12.80
C PHE A 100 2.94 23.88 13.16
N SER A 101 2.05 24.20 14.07
CA SER A 101 2.03 25.55 14.64
C SER A 101 3.21 25.77 15.61
N PRO A 102 3.68 27.03 15.80
CA PRO A 102 4.76 27.33 16.75
C PRO A 102 4.48 26.84 18.18
N ASN A 103 3.23 26.89 18.63
CA ASN A 103 2.79 26.41 19.94
C ASN A 103 2.57 24.87 19.98
N GLN A 104 2.84 24.17 18.89
CA GLN A 104 2.69 22.70 18.72
C GLN A 104 1.27 22.16 19.02
N LYS A 105 0.26 23.03 19.08
CA LYS A 105 -1.14 22.62 19.30
C LYS A 105 -1.83 22.19 18.01
N HIS A 106 -1.39 22.69 16.87
CA HIS A 106 -1.98 22.41 15.57
C HIS A 106 -0.99 21.65 14.70
N ARG A 107 -1.46 20.62 14.02
CA ARG A 107 -0.70 19.87 13.03
C ARG A 107 -1.56 19.62 11.80
N LEU A 108 -1.03 19.90 10.63
CA LEU A 108 -1.64 19.57 9.35
C LEU A 108 -0.71 18.62 8.60
N ASN A 109 -1.26 17.52 8.12
CA ASN A 109 -0.58 16.59 7.21
C ASN A 109 -1.44 16.47 5.96
N THR A 110 -0.84 16.63 4.78
CA THR A 110 -1.49 16.34 3.50
C THR A 110 -0.59 15.45 2.68
N PHE A 111 -1.18 14.60 1.88
CA PHE A 111 -0.42 13.71 1.02
C PHE A 111 -1.18 13.38 -0.25
N ILE A 112 -0.42 13.03 -1.28
CA ILE A 112 -0.89 12.33 -2.47
C ILE A 112 0.13 11.24 -2.78
N SER A 113 -0.34 10.04 -3.10
CA SER A 113 0.46 8.91 -3.54
C SER A 113 -0.19 8.28 -4.77
N LEU A 114 0.64 7.78 -5.67
CA LEU A 114 0.24 7.15 -6.92
C LEU A 114 1.07 5.90 -7.14
N GLN A 115 0.42 4.83 -7.58
CA GLN A 115 1.05 3.60 -8.02
C GLN A 115 0.52 3.22 -9.40
N HIS A 116 1.43 2.83 -10.27
CA HIS A 116 1.11 2.28 -11.58
C HIS A 116 1.80 0.93 -11.72
N ILE A 117 1.03 -0.10 -12.07
CA ILE A 117 1.48 -1.47 -12.28
C ILE A 117 1.18 -1.85 -13.72
N ASP A 118 2.21 -2.31 -14.43
CA ASP A 118 2.07 -3.07 -15.65
C ASP A 118 2.52 -4.51 -15.37
N ARG A 119 1.66 -5.48 -15.69
CA ARG A 119 1.97 -6.90 -15.57
C ARG A 119 1.69 -7.60 -16.89
N GLU A 120 2.67 -8.35 -17.36
CA GLU A 120 2.51 -9.38 -18.36
C GLU A 120 2.56 -10.74 -17.66
N SER A 121 1.63 -11.62 -17.96
CA SER A 121 1.53 -12.94 -17.34
C SER A 121 1.31 -14.05 -18.36
N TYR A 122 1.74 -15.23 -18.01
CA TYR A 122 1.40 -16.48 -18.66
C TYR A 122 1.11 -17.51 -17.58
N TYR A 123 -0.05 -18.14 -17.66
CA TYR A 123 -0.44 -19.24 -16.79
C TYR A 123 -1.06 -20.33 -17.68
N GLY A 124 -0.27 -21.30 -18.07
CA GLY A 124 -0.72 -22.26 -19.07
C GLY A 124 -0.15 -23.65 -18.89
N ALA A 125 -0.87 -24.61 -19.46
CA ALA A 125 -0.48 -25.99 -19.56
C ALA A 125 -0.66 -26.49 -21.00
N GLN A 126 -0.03 -27.63 -21.33
CA GLN A 126 -0.16 -28.32 -22.61
C GLN A 126 0.22 -27.45 -23.83
N LYS A 127 1.17 -26.52 -23.62
CA LYS A 127 1.69 -25.61 -24.67
C LYS A 127 0.63 -24.68 -25.25
N ASP A 128 -0.27 -24.18 -24.40
CA ASP A 128 -1.32 -23.26 -24.85
C ASP A 128 -0.74 -21.91 -25.30
N PRO A 129 -0.85 -21.54 -26.59
CA PRO A 129 -0.34 -20.26 -27.08
C PRO A 129 -1.17 -19.06 -26.66
N ASN A 130 -2.35 -19.27 -26.05
CA ASN A 130 -3.28 -18.21 -25.69
C ASN A 130 -3.27 -17.88 -24.18
N ALA A 131 -2.57 -18.66 -23.34
CA ALA A 131 -2.59 -18.50 -21.89
C ALA A 131 -1.83 -17.25 -21.38
N TYR A 132 -1.71 -16.23 -22.22
CA TYR A 132 -1.15 -14.94 -21.89
C TYR A 132 -2.18 -13.98 -21.31
N GLY A 133 -1.73 -13.08 -20.48
CA GLY A 133 -2.51 -12.00 -19.91
C GLY A 133 -1.73 -10.70 -19.80
N LYS A 134 -2.47 -9.61 -19.75
CA LYS A 134 -1.93 -8.28 -19.49
C LYS A 134 -2.81 -7.54 -18.50
N THR A 135 -2.19 -7.06 -17.42
CA THR A 135 -2.85 -6.26 -16.39
C THR A 135 -2.22 -4.88 -16.34
N THR A 136 -3.06 -3.87 -16.22
CA THR A 136 -2.66 -2.51 -15.89
C THR A 136 -3.48 -2.06 -14.70
N ASP A 137 -2.82 -1.57 -13.67
CA ASP A 137 -3.46 -1.02 -12.48
C ASP A 137 -2.91 0.38 -12.21
N LEU A 138 -3.80 1.33 -12.00
CA LEU A 138 -3.47 2.70 -11.61
C LEU A 138 -4.24 3.04 -10.35
N THR A 139 -3.54 3.07 -9.23
CA THR A 139 -4.09 3.47 -7.94
C THR A 139 -3.54 4.82 -7.53
N TRP A 140 -4.40 5.73 -7.08
CA TRP A 140 -3.96 6.93 -6.41
C TRP A 140 -4.78 7.22 -5.15
N VAL A 141 -4.14 7.78 -4.15
CA VAL A 141 -4.75 8.17 -2.89
C VAL A 141 -4.26 9.55 -2.48
N GLY A 142 -5.18 10.41 -2.08
CA GLY A 142 -4.86 11.72 -1.55
C GLY A 142 -5.66 12.00 -0.29
N GLY A 143 -5.06 12.71 0.65
CA GLY A 143 -5.73 12.99 1.90
C GLY A 143 -5.16 14.19 2.66
N ALA A 144 -5.95 14.66 3.61
CA ALA A 144 -5.57 15.70 4.54
C ALA A 144 -6.04 15.32 5.94
N GLN A 145 -5.17 15.55 6.92
CA GLN A 145 -5.43 15.29 8.32
C GLN A 145 -5.02 16.50 9.16
N TYR A 146 -5.93 16.94 10.01
CA TYR A 146 -5.67 17.99 10.96
C TYR A 146 -5.78 17.46 12.39
N ILE A 147 -4.81 17.80 13.23
CA ILE A 147 -4.75 17.40 14.63
C ILE A 147 -4.71 18.66 15.49
N TYR A 148 -5.57 18.69 16.49
CA TYR A 148 -5.59 19.73 17.51
C TYR A 148 -5.38 19.14 18.90
N LYS A 149 -4.40 19.69 19.64
CA LYS A 149 -4.10 19.30 21.01
C LYS A 149 -4.83 20.19 22.00
N PHE A 150 -5.76 19.58 22.73
CA PHE A 150 -6.43 20.22 23.86
C PHE A 150 -5.61 20.01 25.14
N ASP A 151 -5.38 21.07 25.90
CA ASP A 151 -4.82 20.97 27.25
C ASP A 151 -5.78 20.18 28.17
N LYS A 152 -7.09 20.31 27.93
CA LYS A 152 -8.15 19.51 28.54
C LYS A 152 -9.39 19.50 27.62
N CYS A 153 -9.90 18.33 27.34
CA CYS A 153 -11.18 18.13 26.63
C CYS A 153 -12.04 17.18 27.44
N ILE A 154 -13.17 17.66 27.96
CA ILE A 154 -14.09 16.97 28.89
C ILE A 154 -13.39 16.68 30.22
N PHE A 155 -12.52 15.68 30.31
CA PHE A 155 -11.95 15.23 31.60
C PHE A 155 -10.41 15.09 31.60
N MET A 156 -9.76 14.96 30.44
CA MET A 156 -8.31 14.79 30.30
C MET A 156 -7.74 15.60 29.14
N PRO A 157 -6.42 15.82 29.08
CA PRO A 157 -5.76 16.28 27.86
C PRO A 157 -6.06 15.33 26.70
N SER A 158 -6.24 15.87 25.50
CA SER A 158 -6.54 15.03 24.34
C SER A 158 -6.02 15.59 23.03
N ASP A 159 -5.86 14.70 22.07
CA ASP A 159 -5.57 15.02 20.68
C ASP A 159 -6.81 14.68 19.82
N LEU A 160 -7.47 15.70 19.26
CA LEU A 160 -8.54 15.52 18.28
C LEU A 160 -7.91 15.45 16.89
N THR A 161 -8.19 14.38 16.18
CA THR A 161 -7.81 14.20 14.77
C THR A 161 -9.06 14.19 13.91
N VAL A 162 -9.08 15.01 12.86
CA VAL A 162 -10.08 14.96 11.80
C VAL A 162 -9.36 14.87 10.47
N GLY A 163 -9.93 14.15 9.51
CA GLY A 163 -9.31 14.00 8.21
C GLY A 163 -10.27 13.54 7.14
N LEU A 164 -9.86 13.76 5.92
CA LEU A 164 -10.51 13.30 4.70
C LEU A 164 -9.51 12.56 3.84
N GLU A 165 -10.01 11.61 3.05
CA GLU A 165 -9.20 10.81 2.14
C GLU A 165 -10.04 10.45 0.91
N TYR A 166 -9.39 10.43 -0.22
CA TYR A 166 -9.97 9.93 -1.46
C TYR A 166 -9.01 8.93 -2.07
N ASN A 167 -9.55 7.79 -2.47
CA ASN A 167 -8.85 6.70 -3.14
C ASN A 167 -9.55 6.39 -4.45
N GLU A 168 -8.78 6.23 -5.52
CA GLU A 168 -9.26 5.72 -6.80
C GLU A 168 -8.30 4.65 -7.31
N ASP A 169 -8.88 3.53 -7.72
CA ASP A 169 -8.21 2.36 -8.24
C ASP A 169 -8.85 2.01 -9.58
N TYR A 170 -8.03 1.98 -10.62
CA TYR A 170 -8.41 1.63 -11.98
C TYR A 170 -7.65 0.38 -12.41
N LEU A 171 -8.35 -0.75 -12.39
CA LEU A 171 -7.83 -2.05 -12.77
C LEU A 171 -8.37 -2.48 -14.13
N LYS A 172 -7.47 -2.82 -15.05
CA LYS A 172 -7.79 -3.48 -16.30
C LYS A 172 -6.95 -4.74 -16.46
N ASP A 173 -7.61 -5.88 -16.55
CA ASP A 173 -6.99 -7.18 -16.70
C ASP A 173 -7.59 -7.92 -17.89
N ASN A 174 -6.75 -8.34 -18.82
CA ASN A 174 -7.11 -9.13 -19.98
C ASN A 174 -6.36 -10.47 -19.94
N MET A 175 -7.09 -11.56 -19.77
CA MET A 175 -6.56 -12.93 -19.77
C MET A 175 -7.12 -13.64 -20.99
N TRP A 176 -6.36 -13.63 -22.10
CA TRP A 176 -6.85 -14.08 -23.41
C TRP A 176 -7.17 -15.58 -23.42
N GLY A 177 -6.34 -16.42 -22.83
CA GLY A 177 -6.56 -17.86 -22.79
C GLY A 177 -7.80 -18.30 -22.03
N TYR A 178 -8.27 -17.47 -21.12
CA TYR A 178 -9.47 -17.73 -20.30
C TYR A 178 -10.67 -16.88 -20.73
N ASN A 179 -10.52 -16.10 -21.82
CA ASN A 179 -11.54 -15.16 -22.31
C ASN A 179 -12.10 -14.27 -21.16
N ARG A 180 -11.25 -13.92 -20.20
CA ARG A 180 -11.61 -13.12 -19.05
C ARG A 180 -11.10 -11.69 -19.25
N VAL A 181 -12.01 -10.75 -19.10
CA VAL A 181 -11.70 -9.31 -19.10
C VAL A 181 -12.28 -8.70 -17.83
N THR A 182 -11.42 -8.10 -17.04
CA THR A 182 -11.82 -7.27 -15.89
C THR A 182 -11.49 -5.82 -16.23
N ASP A 183 -12.48 -4.94 -16.15
CA ASP A 183 -12.32 -3.49 -16.29
C ASP A 183 -13.13 -2.86 -15.18
N GLN A 184 -12.44 -2.37 -14.14
CA GLN A 184 -13.08 -1.92 -12.92
C GLN A 184 -12.48 -0.62 -12.44
N THR A 185 -13.33 0.33 -12.07
CA THR A 185 -12.93 1.55 -11.37
C THR A 185 -13.58 1.60 -10.01
N VAL A 186 -12.77 1.63 -8.97
CA VAL A 186 -13.18 1.80 -7.58
C VAL A 186 -12.86 3.20 -7.10
N ARG A 187 -13.82 3.84 -6.43
CA ARG A 187 -13.67 5.17 -5.83
C ARG A 187 -14.18 5.15 -4.42
N ILE A 188 -13.39 5.63 -3.50
CA ILE A 188 -13.76 5.70 -2.08
C ILE A 188 -13.45 7.12 -1.58
N ALA A 189 -14.51 7.83 -1.17
CA ALA A 189 -14.37 9.11 -0.47
C ALA A 189 -14.64 8.87 1.01
N SER A 190 -13.77 9.37 1.87
CA SER A 190 -13.77 9.07 3.31
C SER A 190 -13.66 10.33 4.14
N LEU A 191 -14.39 10.34 5.26
CA LEU A 191 -14.28 11.33 6.32
C LEU A 191 -14.10 10.58 7.64
N TYR A 192 -13.15 11.00 8.46
CA TYR A 192 -12.93 10.40 9.77
C TYR A 192 -12.65 11.43 10.85
N ALA A 193 -13.04 11.07 12.07
CA ALA A 193 -12.72 11.83 13.26
C ALA A 193 -12.43 10.87 14.41
N GLN A 194 -11.43 11.23 15.23
CA GLN A 194 -11.12 10.51 16.47
C GLN A 194 -10.57 11.46 17.52
N ASN A 195 -10.82 11.15 18.78
CA ASN A 195 -10.19 11.82 19.90
C ASN A 195 -9.47 10.84 20.79
N GLU A 196 -8.23 11.16 21.14
CA GLU A 196 -7.42 10.37 22.05
C GLU A 196 -7.16 11.15 23.32
N TRP A 197 -7.81 10.76 24.42
CA TRP A 197 -7.52 11.24 25.77
C TRP A 197 -6.36 10.47 26.34
N LYS A 198 -5.34 11.15 26.84
CA LYS A 198 -4.15 10.47 27.35
C LYS A 198 -3.51 11.14 28.56
N THR A 199 -3.15 10.29 29.51
CA THR A 199 -2.32 10.58 30.66
C THR A 199 -1.24 9.51 30.80
N ARG A 200 -0.36 9.61 31.80
CA ARG A 200 0.61 8.56 32.11
C ARG A 200 -0.11 7.23 32.39
N LYS A 201 -1.25 7.26 33.10
CA LYS A 201 -1.98 6.07 33.59
C LYS A 201 -3.03 5.57 32.60
N TRP A 202 -3.72 6.45 31.89
CA TRP A 202 -4.83 6.13 30.99
C TRP A 202 -4.57 6.60 29.58
N GLY A 203 -5.05 5.85 28.61
CA GLY A 203 -5.21 6.25 27.22
C GLY A 203 -6.54 5.71 26.71
N ILE A 204 -7.40 6.61 26.22
CA ILE A 204 -8.72 6.28 25.67
C ILE A 204 -8.81 6.90 24.30
N LEU A 205 -9.03 6.11 23.27
CA LEU A 205 -9.27 6.59 21.92
C LEU A 205 -10.66 6.15 21.49
N LEU A 206 -11.45 7.11 21.02
CA LEU A 206 -12.73 6.86 20.38
C LEU A 206 -12.73 7.56 19.03
N GLY A 207 -13.21 6.88 18.00
CA GLY A 207 -13.27 7.45 16.66
C GLY A 207 -14.21 6.68 15.74
N GLY A 208 -14.40 7.24 14.56
CA GLY A 208 -15.15 6.61 13.49
C GLY A 208 -14.76 7.16 12.13
N ARG A 209 -15.01 6.36 11.11
CA ARG A 209 -14.81 6.68 9.71
C ARG A 209 -16.09 6.43 8.94
N LEU A 210 -16.41 7.33 8.05
CA LEU A 210 -17.52 7.22 7.10
C LEU A 210 -16.89 7.11 5.70
N ASP A 211 -17.25 6.05 4.99
CA ASP A 211 -16.78 5.79 3.63
C ASP A 211 -17.96 5.78 2.67
N LYS A 212 -17.77 6.45 1.52
CA LYS A 212 -18.64 6.34 0.36
C LYS A 212 -17.89 5.63 -0.75
N HIS A 213 -18.30 4.39 -1.00
CA HIS A 213 -17.77 3.54 -2.04
C HIS A 213 -18.67 3.59 -3.27
N ASN A 214 -18.12 3.68 -4.51
CA ASN A 214 -18.93 3.77 -5.71
C ASN A 214 -19.72 2.48 -6.03
N LEU A 215 -19.18 1.31 -5.67
CA LEU A 215 -19.82 0.00 -5.92
C LEU A 215 -20.78 -0.44 -4.82
N ILE A 216 -20.84 0.28 -3.68
CA ILE A 216 -21.68 -0.09 -2.53
C ILE A 216 -22.74 0.98 -2.31
N LYS A 217 -23.99 0.55 -2.15
CA LYS A 217 -25.10 1.46 -1.79
C LYS A 217 -24.96 1.91 -0.33
N GLY A 218 -25.15 3.21 -0.12
CA GLY A 218 -25.12 3.82 1.21
C GLY A 218 -23.74 4.27 1.65
N LEU A 219 -23.64 4.63 2.93
CA LEU A 219 -22.43 4.98 3.63
C LEU A 219 -22.02 3.81 4.52
N ILE A 220 -20.73 3.59 4.64
CA ILE A 220 -20.15 2.56 5.49
C ILE A 220 -19.58 3.26 6.71
N PHE A 221 -20.01 2.87 7.90
CA PHE A 221 -19.49 3.41 9.16
C PHE A 221 -18.58 2.40 9.84
N SER A 222 -17.36 2.80 10.14
CA SER A 222 -16.34 1.99 10.78
C SER A 222 -15.94 2.61 12.13
N PRO A 223 -16.51 2.16 13.26
CA PRO A 223 -16.13 2.62 14.58
C PRO A 223 -14.81 2.04 15.05
N ARG A 224 -14.12 2.79 15.92
CA ARG A 224 -12.85 2.40 16.54
C ARG A 224 -12.81 2.87 18.00
N ALA A 225 -12.38 1.97 18.88
CA ALA A 225 -12.14 2.27 20.30
C ALA A 225 -10.87 1.57 20.79
N ASN A 226 -10.01 2.28 21.53
CA ASN A 226 -8.85 1.70 22.20
C ASN A 226 -8.83 2.18 23.65
N LEU A 227 -8.48 1.27 24.54
CA LEU A 227 -8.27 1.54 25.96
C LEU A 227 -6.88 1.06 26.34
N ARG A 228 -6.14 1.91 27.03
CA ARG A 228 -4.87 1.56 27.69
C ARG A 228 -4.94 1.94 29.15
N TYR A 229 -4.53 1.03 30.02
CA TYR A 229 -4.45 1.26 31.45
C TYR A 229 -3.11 0.77 32.00
N ASN A 230 -2.36 1.67 32.63
CA ASN A 230 -1.08 1.41 33.27
C ASN A 230 -1.27 1.52 34.81
N PRO A 231 -1.62 0.44 35.52
CA PRO A 231 -1.73 0.48 36.98
C PRO A 231 -0.40 0.77 37.65
N SER A 232 0.69 0.30 37.10
CA SER A 232 2.07 0.55 37.53
C SER A 232 2.99 0.75 36.31
N GLU A 233 4.27 1.05 36.54
CA GLU A 233 5.27 1.23 35.48
C GLU A 233 5.56 -0.08 34.73
N ASN A 234 5.39 -1.21 35.38
CA ASN A 234 5.72 -2.53 34.85
C ASN A 234 4.51 -3.29 34.27
N VAL A 235 3.27 -2.74 34.43
CA VAL A 235 2.04 -3.41 33.99
C VAL A 235 1.27 -2.51 33.04
N ASN A 236 0.92 -3.05 31.87
CA ASN A 236 0.16 -2.37 30.85
C ASN A 236 -0.98 -3.28 30.36
N PHE A 237 -2.22 -2.84 30.53
CA PHE A 237 -3.40 -3.47 29.94
C PHE A 237 -3.84 -2.70 28.70
N ARG A 238 -4.19 -3.43 27.64
CA ARG A 238 -4.75 -2.85 26.41
C ARG A 238 -5.95 -3.64 25.94
N ALA A 239 -6.97 -2.92 25.50
CA ALA A 239 -8.11 -3.46 24.79
C ALA A 239 -8.37 -2.60 23.55
N SER A 240 -8.72 -3.24 22.45
CA SER A 240 -9.03 -2.55 21.19
C SER A 240 -10.25 -3.17 20.53
N TYR A 241 -11.04 -2.31 19.92
CA TYR A 241 -12.13 -2.68 19.05
C TYR A 241 -12.06 -1.84 17.79
N SER A 242 -12.17 -2.47 16.63
CA SER A 242 -12.29 -1.80 15.35
C SER A 242 -13.16 -2.61 14.41
N TYR A 243 -13.96 -1.91 13.64
CA TYR A 243 -14.69 -2.48 12.51
C TYR A 243 -14.04 -2.01 11.22
N GLY A 244 -13.96 -2.91 10.23
CA GLY A 244 -13.48 -2.62 8.89
C GLY A 244 -14.28 -3.41 7.86
N PHE A 245 -14.15 -3.05 6.61
CA PHE A 245 -14.78 -3.75 5.50
C PHE A 245 -13.76 -3.93 4.36
N ARG A 246 -13.97 -4.94 3.55
CA ARG A 246 -13.39 -5.09 2.22
C ARG A 246 -14.55 -5.18 1.23
N ALA A 247 -14.53 -4.32 0.22
CA ALA A 247 -15.54 -4.35 -0.82
C ALA A 247 -15.38 -5.59 -1.73
N PRO A 248 -16.47 -6.10 -2.33
CA PRO A 248 -16.39 -7.16 -3.33
C PRO A 248 -15.92 -6.57 -4.66
N GLN A 249 -14.62 -6.32 -4.79
CA GLN A 249 -13.96 -5.83 -5.99
C GLN A 249 -12.81 -6.75 -6.37
N ALA A 250 -12.43 -6.74 -7.63
CA ALA A 250 -11.20 -7.38 -8.08
C ALA A 250 -10.00 -6.55 -7.64
N PHE A 251 -8.95 -7.20 -7.17
CA PHE A 251 -7.66 -6.62 -6.86
C PHE A 251 -6.61 -7.26 -7.74
N ASP A 252 -5.52 -6.56 -8.04
CA ASP A 252 -4.43 -7.11 -8.86
C ASP A 252 -3.85 -8.39 -8.25
N GLU A 253 -3.68 -8.43 -6.95
CA GLU A 253 -3.20 -9.59 -6.21
C GLU A 253 -4.13 -10.82 -6.24
N ASP A 254 -5.43 -10.62 -6.51
CA ASP A 254 -6.42 -11.69 -6.59
C ASP A 254 -6.54 -12.29 -8.01
N LEU A 255 -5.81 -11.74 -9.00
CA LEU A 255 -5.90 -12.14 -10.41
C LEU A 255 -5.00 -13.34 -10.72
N HIS A 256 -5.01 -14.34 -9.85
CA HIS A 256 -4.40 -15.64 -10.14
C HIS A 256 -5.39 -16.54 -10.85
N ILE A 257 -4.83 -17.53 -11.53
CA ILE A 257 -5.64 -18.64 -11.99
C ILE A 257 -5.64 -19.66 -10.87
N ASP A 258 -6.69 -19.67 -10.10
CA ASP A 258 -6.99 -20.79 -9.25
C ASP A 258 -7.71 -21.85 -10.10
N ASN A 259 -6.99 -22.91 -10.37
CA ASN A 259 -7.47 -24.21 -10.83
C ASN A 259 -8.72 -24.25 -11.71
N VAL A 260 -8.49 -24.66 -12.89
CA VAL A 260 -9.49 -25.40 -13.67
C VAL A 260 -9.50 -26.86 -13.23
#